data_e507e7b2d10242402b4fc106a15d2951
#
_entry.id   e507e7b2d10242402b4fc106a15d2951
#
_cell.length_a   1.000
_cell.length_b   1.000
_cell.length_c   1.000
_cell.angle_alpha   90.00
_cell.angle_beta   90.00
_cell.angle_gamma   90.00
#
_symmetry.space_group_name_H-M   'P 1'
#
loop_
_entity.id
_entity.type
_entity.pdbx_description
1 polymer ?
#
loop_
_entity_poly.entity_id
_entity_poly.type
_entity_poly.pdbx_seq_one_letter_code
_entity_poly.pdbx_strand_id
1 'polypeptide(L)'
;MSLTNNDIRVALSAVIDPELRAPITDLGMVDRIEVSDSRVDVRVLLTIVGCPAANAIERDVRAALGQASGDREIDLEMGVMNPEQRGALISKLRSGKKPTNPFTPESLTRVIAISSGKGGVGKSTITANLAAATAKRGFRVGIIDADVFGFSIPGLLGIAGVTPTRIDDMMLPPVAFDLKVLSIGMFLKEDQAVAWRGPLLHRTLEQFLTEAYFGDLDFLFLDLPPGTGDIAISVGQLLPHAEIVVVTTPQPSASDVAWRSGDVARQTGQSVLGVIENMAATTLPNGQRLDVFGSGGGVATAEKLGVALLGSVPLSIELRESGD
;
A
#
# COMPACT_ATOMS: atom_id res chain seq x y z
N MET A 1 0.30 -29.65 34.41
CA MET A 1 -0.94 -28.84 34.36
C MET A 1 -1.79 -29.37 33.23
N SER A 2 -3.08 -29.50 33.42
CA SER A 2 -3.99 -29.91 32.32
C SER A 2 -4.10 -28.77 31.32
N LEU A 3 -3.98 -29.06 30.03
CA LEU A 3 -4.18 -28.10 28.96
C LEU A 3 -5.63 -27.63 28.95
N THR A 4 -5.86 -26.34 28.80
CA THR A 4 -7.21 -25.72 28.79
C THR A 4 -7.52 -25.04 27.45
N ASN A 5 -8.81 -24.80 27.20
CA ASN A 5 -9.24 -24.01 26.03
C ASN A 5 -8.59 -22.61 25.99
N ASN A 6 -8.30 -22.04 27.17
CA ASN A 6 -7.64 -20.75 27.26
C ASN A 6 -6.18 -20.81 26.82
N ASP A 7 -5.45 -21.89 27.15
CA ASP A 7 -4.07 -22.07 26.71
C ASP A 7 -3.96 -22.17 25.19
N ILE A 8 -4.89 -22.89 24.57
CA ILE A 8 -5.00 -22.96 23.10
C ILE A 8 -5.37 -21.59 22.50
N ARG A 9 -6.28 -20.84 23.10
CA ARG A 9 -6.63 -19.48 22.65
C ARG A 9 -5.44 -18.53 22.74
N VAL A 10 -4.64 -18.62 23.79
CA VAL A 10 -3.40 -17.84 23.94
C VAL A 10 -2.40 -18.21 22.85
N ALA A 11 -2.22 -19.51 22.56
CA ALA A 11 -1.34 -19.94 21.45
C ALA A 11 -1.81 -19.40 20.10
N LEU A 12 -3.11 -19.45 19.83
CA LEU A 12 -3.70 -18.94 18.60
C LEU A 12 -3.67 -17.40 18.48
N SER A 13 -3.48 -16.66 19.57
CA SER A 13 -3.32 -15.21 19.51
C SER A 13 -1.99 -14.77 18.88
N ALA A 14 -1.03 -15.67 18.74
CA ALA A 14 0.21 -15.43 18.00
C ALA A 14 0.04 -15.55 16.48
N VAL A 15 -1.06 -16.13 16.01
CA VAL A 15 -1.35 -16.25 14.58
C VAL A 15 -1.97 -14.94 14.07
N ILE A 16 -1.28 -14.30 13.15
CA ILE A 16 -1.67 -13.00 12.59
C ILE A 16 -2.24 -13.21 11.19
N ASP A 17 -3.43 -12.67 10.94
CA ASP A 17 -3.97 -12.58 9.58
C ASP A 17 -3.09 -11.60 8.75
N PRO A 18 -2.52 -12.04 7.61
CA PRO A 18 -1.58 -11.21 6.85
C PRO A 18 -2.23 -10.01 6.17
N GLU A 19 -3.53 -10.08 5.81
CA GLU A 19 -4.24 -8.97 5.17
C GLU A 19 -4.74 -7.95 6.19
N LEU A 20 -5.29 -8.44 7.33
CA LEU A 20 -5.82 -7.59 8.40
C LEU A 20 -4.76 -7.14 9.42
N ARG A 21 -3.62 -7.86 9.49
CA ARG A 21 -2.49 -7.59 10.40
C ARG A 21 -2.89 -7.56 11.86
N ALA A 22 -3.79 -8.44 12.24
CA ALA A 22 -4.27 -8.58 13.60
C ALA A 22 -4.37 -10.07 13.97
N PRO A 23 -4.31 -10.41 15.29
CA PRO A 23 -4.50 -11.77 15.75
C PRO A 23 -5.84 -12.36 15.30
N ILE A 24 -5.85 -13.60 14.82
CA ILE A 24 -7.09 -14.27 14.39
C ILE A 24 -8.11 -14.39 15.53
N THR A 25 -7.64 -14.44 16.78
CA THR A 25 -8.49 -14.41 17.97
C THR A 25 -9.23 -13.09 18.11
N ASP A 26 -8.55 -11.98 17.84
CA ASP A 26 -9.13 -10.64 17.93
C ASP A 26 -10.08 -10.37 16.76
N LEU A 27 -9.84 -10.99 15.62
CA LEU A 27 -10.70 -10.88 14.44
C LEU A 27 -11.98 -11.74 14.54
N GLY A 28 -12.12 -12.54 15.62
CA GLY A 28 -13.25 -13.45 15.77
C GLY A 28 -13.23 -14.63 14.80
N MET A 29 -12.04 -14.95 14.26
CA MET A 29 -11.86 -16.09 13.35
C MET A 29 -11.83 -17.42 14.09
N VAL A 30 -11.52 -17.46 15.39
CA VAL A 30 -11.54 -18.68 16.20
C VAL A 30 -12.96 -18.91 16.72
N ASP A 31 -13.67 -19.84 16.08
CA ASP A 31 -15.09 -20.14 16.35
C ASP A 31 -15.25 -21.10 17.54
N ARG A 32 -14.49 -22.22 17.55
CA ARG A 32 -14.60 -23.27 18.56
C ARG A 32 -13.22 -23.76 18.97
N ILE A 33 -13.07 -24.02 20.27
CA ILE A 33 -11.93 -24.71 20.87
C ILE A 33 -12.47 -25.71 21.87
N GLU A 34 -12.14 -26.99 21.69
CA GLU A 34 -12.47 -28.07 22.62
C GLU A 34 -11.20 -28.86 22.93
N VAL A 35 -10.86 -28.97 24.20
CA VAL A 35 -9.66 -29.71 24.66
C VAL A 35 -10.10 -30.88 25.49
N SER A 36 -9.59 -32.06 25.15
CA SER A 36 -9.72 -33.30 25.91
C SER A 36 -8.35 -33.85 26.29
N ASP A 37 -8.30 -34.95 27.00
CA ASP A 37 -7.05 -35.59 27.43
C ASP A 37 -6.21 -36.07 26.23
N SER A 38 -6.85 -36.49 25.14
CA SER A 38 -6.18 -37.07 23.95
C SER A 38 -6.24 -36.22 22.70
N ARG A 39 -7.10 -35.16 22.67
CA ARG A 39 -7.40 -34.43 21.44
C ARG A 39 -7.64 -32.94 21.70
N VAL A 40 -7.30 -32.13 20.72
CA VAL A 40 -7.60 -30.69 20.62
C VAL A 40 -8.34 -30.43 19.32
N ASP A 41 -9.62 -30.04 19.41
CA ASP A 41 -10.47 -29.71 18.27
C ASP A 41 -10.57 -28.18 18.18
N VAL A 42 -10.23 -27.64 17.01
CA VAL A 42 -10.29 -26.21 16.75
C VAL A 42 -10.98 -25.95 15.41
N ARG A 43 -11.90 -24.98 15.42
CA ARG A 43 -12.52 -24.46 14.21
C ARG A 43 -12.13 -23.03 13.98
N VAL A 44 -11.55 -22.74 12.82
CA VAL A 44 -11.14 -21.38 12.37
C VAL A 44 -11.95 -20.99 11.14
N LEU A 45 -12.49 -19.76 11.15
CA LEU A 45 -13.32 -19.22 10.08
C LEU A 45 -12.52 -18.20 9.28
N LEU A 46 -12.40 -18.44 7.99
CA LEU A 46 -11.88 -17.46 7.04
C LEU A 46 -12.94 -16.39 6.75
N THR A 47 -12.53 -15.22 6.35
CA THR A 47 -13.44 -14.10 6.07
C THR A 47 -14.33 -14.34 4.86
N ILE A 48 -13.77 -14.94 3.79
CA ILE A 48 -14.47 -15.26 2.53
C ILE A 48 -14.07 -16.62 1.99
N VAL A 49 -14.90 -17.16 1.10
CA VAL A 49 -14.54 -18.33 0.28
C VAL A 49 -13.40 -17.94 -0.66
N GLY A 50 -12.34 -18.75 -0.72
CA GLY A 50 -11.18 -18.48 -1.58
C GLY A 50 -10.27 -17.36 -1.06
N CYS A 51 -10.26 -17.12 0.26
CA CYS A 51 -9.34 -16.17 0.88
C CYS A 51 -7.88 -16.44 0.44
N PRO A 52 -7.17 -15.46 -0.11
CA PRO A 52 -5.77 -15.65 -0.55
C PRO A 52 -4.83 -16.06 0.59
N ALA A 53 -5.15 -15.66 1.82
CA ALA A 53 -4.38 -15.95 3.02
C ALA A 53 -4.69 -17.35 3.62
N ALA A 54 -5.66 -18.10 3.09
CA ALA A 54 -6.15 -19.35 3.70
C ALA A 54 -5.01 -20.33 4.05
N ASN A 55 -4.14 -20.63 3.08
CA ASN A 55 -3.05 -21.59 3.28
C ASN A 55 -2.00 -21.09 4.32
N ALA A 56 -1.74 -19.79 4.36
CA ALA A 56 -0.83 -19.20 5.35
C ALA A 56 -1.43 -19.30 6.75
N ILE A 57 -2.69 -18.91 6.90
CA ILE A 57 -3.41 -18.98 8.19
C ILE A 57 -3.49 -20.43 8.67
N GLU A 58 -3.88 -21.40 7.82
CA GLU A 58 -3.96 -22.82 8.20
C GLU A 58 -2.58 -23.34 8.66
N ARG A 59 -1.52 -23.06 7.92
CA ARG A 59 -0.16 -23.46 8.28
C ARG A 59 0.25 -22.91 9.66
N ASP A 60 0.01 -21.62 9.89
CA ASP A 60 0.42 -20.93 11.10
C ASP A 60 -0.43 -21.36 12.31
N VAL A 61 -1.73 -21.64 12.10
CA VAL A 61 -2.60 -22.25 13.11
C VAL A 61 -2.10 -23.65 13.49
N ARG A 62 -1.80 -24.51 12.50
CA ARG A 62 -1.26 -25.86 12.77
C ARG A 62 0.05 -25.80 13.54
N ALA A 63 0.94 -24.85 13.19
CA ALA A 63 2.19 -24.66 13.90
C ALA A 63 1.97 -24.23 15.37
N ALA A 64 1.07 -23.28 15.62
CA ALA A 64 0.73 -22.83 16.97
C ALA A 64 0.09 -23.94 17.81
N LEU A 65 -0.83 -24.71 17.24
CA LEU A 65 -1.46 -25.85 17.88
C LEU A 65 -0.44 -26.97 18.18
N GLY A 66 0.47 -27.28 17.24
CA GLY A 66 1.50 -28.30 17.43
C GLY A 66 2.44 -27.99 18.59
N GLN A 67 2.74 -26.71 18.84
CA GLN A 67 3.54 -26.29 19.98
C GLN A 67 2.77 -26.36 21.32
N ALA A 68 1.46 -26.09 21.28
CA ALA A 68 0.66 -25.98 22.49
C ALA A 68 0.01 -27.31 22.95
N SER A 69 -0.30 -28.22 22.00
CA SER A 69 -1.12 -29.41 22.28
C SER A 69 -0.33 -30.59 22.91
N GLY A 70 1.00 -30.56 22.89
CA GLY A 70 1.84 -31.69 23.32
C GLY A 70 1.59 -32.93 22.44
N ASP A 71 1.39 -34.09 23.06
CA ASP A 71 1.17 -35.37 22.34
C ASP A 71 -0.31 -35.60 21.93
N ARG A 72 -1.18 -34.60 22.06
CA ARG A 72 -2.61 -34.71 21.70
C ARG A 72 -2.81 -34.69 20.21
N GLU A 73 -3.79 -35.44 19.73
CA GLU A 73 -4.23 -35.34 18.35
C GLU A 73 -4.86 -33.97 18.09
N ILE A 74 -4.52 -33.35 16.94
CA ILE A 74 -5.04 -32.04 16.54
C ILE A 74 -6.04 -32.23 15.40
N ASP A 75 -7.28 -31.83 15.62
CA ASP A 75 -8.29 -31.72 14.58
C ASP A 75 -8.57 -30.25 14.30
N LEU A 76 -8.18 -29.80 13.09
CA LEU A 76 -8.38 -28.43 12.64
C LEU A 76 -9.38 -28.40 11.50
N GLU A 77 -10.54 -27.77 11.76
CA GLU A 77 -11.57 -27.49 10.77
C GLU A 77 -11.43 -26.05 10.28
N MET A 78 -11.27 -25.87 8.96
CA MET A 78 -11.30 -24.56 8.31
C MET A 78 -12.67 -24.30 7.73
N GLY A 79 -13.36 -23.27 8.22
CA GLY A 79 -14.67 -22.83 7.75
C GLY A 79 -14.64 -21.42 7.14
N VAL A 80 -15.83 -20.87 6.88
CA VAL A 80 -15.99 -19.50 6.38
C VAL A 80 -17.03 -18.78 7.23
N MET A 81 -16.79 -17.51 7.53
CA MET A 81 -17.72 -16.65 8.27
C MET A 81 -19.06 -16.53 7.55
N ASN A 82 -20.14 -16.58 8.30
CA ASN A 82 -21.46 -16.22 7.80
C ASN A 82 -21.62 -14.69 7.68
N PRO A 83 -22.70 -14.18 7.06
CA PRO A 83 -22.89 -12.73 6.89
C PRO A 83 -22.91 -11.94 8.20
N GLU A 84 -23.45 -12.49 9.27
CA GLU A 84 -23.52 -11.84 10.58
C GLU A 84 -22.11 -11.71 11.20
N GLN A 85 -21.31 -12.77 11.14
CA GLN A 85 -19.93 -12.78 11.62
C GLN A 85 -19.05 -11.80 10.83
N ARG A 86 -19.22 -11.74 9.48
CA ARG A 86 -18.52 -10.71 8.67
C ARG A 86 -18.93 -9.31 9.03
N GLY A 87 -20.23 -9.05 9.20
CA GLY A 87 -20.75 -7.75 9.65
C GLY A 87 -20.19 -7.32 11.00
N ALA A 88 -20.08 -8.25 11.95
CA ALA A 88 -19.47 -7.99 13.25
C ALA A 88 -17.97 -7.66 13.12
N LEU A 89 -17.22 -8.39 12.28
CA LEU A 89 -15.82 -8.11 11.98
C LEU A 89 -15.64 -6.72 11.36
N ILE A 90 -16.40 -6.38 10.32
CA ILE A 90 -16.36 -5.07 9.66
C ILE A 90 -16.67 -3.95 10.66
N SER A 91 -17.70 -4.13 11.47
CA SER A 91 -18.08 -3.16 12.52
C SER A 91 -16.94 -2.95 13.52
N LYS A 92 -16.27 -4.03 13.95
CA LYS A 92 -15.11 -3.97 14.84
C LYS A 92 -13.95 -3.22 14.19
N LEU A 93 -13.58 -3.56 12.96
CA LEU A 93 -12.48 -2.94 12.22
C LEU A 93 -12.71 -1.46 11.96
N ARG A 94 -13.94 -1.05 11.67
CA ARG A 94 -14.35 0.35 11.47
C ARG A 94 -14.74 1.08 12.77
N SER A 95 -14.60 0.43 13.93
CA SER A 95 -15.04 0.98 15.23
C SER A 95 -16.51 1.44 15.20
N GLY A 96 -17.38 0.73 14.50
CA GLY A 96 -18.80 1.03 14.33
C GLY A 96 -19.11 2.26 13.45
N LYS A 97 -18.10 2.88 12.82
CA LYS A 97 -18.29 4.06 11.97
C LYS A 97 -18.68 3.66 10.55
N LYS A 98 -19.42 4.54 9.87
CA LYS A 98 -19.69 4.42 8.42
C LYS A 98 -18.37 4.56 7.64
N PRO A 99 -18.30 3.99 6.40
CA PRO A 99 -17.17 4.21 5.51
C PRO A 99 -16.95 5.71 5.27
N THR A 100 -15.85 6.24 5.75
CA THR A 100 -15.42 7.63 5.56
C THR A 100 -13.92 7.63 5.29
N ASN A 101 -13.45 8.66 4.61
CA ASN A 101 -12.01 8.84 4.42
C ASN A 101 -11.32 9.00 5.79
N PRO A 102 -10.44 8.07 6.21
CA PRO A 102 -9.75 8.16 7.49
C PRO A 102 -8.55 9.13 7.44
N PHE A 103 -8.13 9.51 6.25
CA PHE A 103 -6.98 10.40 6.02
C PHE A 103 -7.47 11.84 6.01
N THR A 104 -7.78 12.37 7.17
CA THR A 104 -8.18 13.76 7.37
C THR A 104 -7.01 14.59 7.89
N PRO A 105 -7.08 15.94 7.88
CA PRO A 105 -6.02 16.78 8.45
C PRO A 105 -5.71 16.49 9.92
N GLU A 106 -6.67 15.94 10.66
CA GLU A 106 -6.54 15.57 12.08
C GLU A 106 -5.95 14.16 12.26
N SER A 107 -5.83 13.39 11.18
CA SER A 107 -5.26 12.03 11.25
C SER A 107 -3.76 12.10 11.51
N LEU A 108 -3.24 11.11 12.23
CA LEU A 108 -1.80 10.99 12.47
C LEU A 108 -1.04 10.44 11.25
N THR A 109 -1.75 9.97 10.22
CA THR A 109 -1.15 9.47 9.00
C THR A 109 -0.62 10.62 8.15
N ARG A 110 0.66 10.61 7.83
CA ARG A 110 1.21 11.53 6.85
C ARG A 110 0.90 11.03 5.43
N VAL A 111 0.29 11.89 4.64
CA VAL A 111 -0.04 11.60 3.24
C VAL A 111 0.98 12.28 2.34
N ILE A 112 1.72 11.48 1.56
CA ILE A 112 2.76 11.96 0.66
C ILE A 112 2.39 11.55 -0.76
N ALA A 113 2.14 12.54 -1.63
CA ALA A 113 1.82 12.28 -3.03
C ALA A 113 3.04 12.58 -3.91
N ILE A 114 3.40 11.59 -4.73
CA ILE A 114 4.53 11.69 -5.64
C ILE A 114 4.01 12.11 -7.00
N SER A 115 4.50 13.23 -7.48
CA SER A 115 4.08 13.87 -8.72
C SER A 115 5.26 14.05 -9.67
N SER A 116 4.98 14.23 -10.95
CA SER A 116 6.00 14.55 -11.96
C SER A 116 5.40 15.37 -13.11
N GLY A 117 6.22 16.16 -13.77
CA GLY A 117 5.78 16.96 -14.92
C GLY A 117 5.52 16.13 -16.18
N LYS A 118 6.25 15.03 -16.37
CA LYS A 118 6.13 14.13 -17.54
C LYS A 118 6.29 12.66 -17.13
N GLY A 119 5.85 11.75 -18.01
CA GLY A 119 6.06 10.31 -17.85
C GLY A 119 7.52 9.90 -18.06
N GLY A 120 7.89 8.72 -17.58
CA GLY A 120 9.21 8.14 -17.78
C GLY A 120 10.34 8.71 -16.93
N VAL A 121 10.04 9.53 -15.91
CA VAL A 121 11.07 10.06 -14.98
C VAL A 121 11.36 9.11 -13.80
N GLY A 122 10.72 7.94 -13.74
CA GLY A 122 10.87 6.97 -12.66
C GLY A 122 10.08 7.31 -11.39
N LYS A 123 9.00 8.07 -11.50
CA LYS A 123 8.12 8.45 -10.40
C LYS A 123 7.68 7.25 -9.55
N SER A 124 7.10 6.23 -10.19
CA SER A 124 6.59 5.02 -9.52
C SER A 124 7.71 4.19 -8.87
N THR A 125 8.89 4.11 -9.49
CA THR A 125 10.07 3.49 -8.89
C THR A 125 10.47 4.22 -7.60
N ILE A 126 10.49 5.56 -7.61
CA ILE A 126 10.76 6.37 -6.41
C ILE A 126 9.67 6.13 -5.36
N THR A 127 8.39 6.12 -5.75
CA THR A 127 7.26 5.88 -4.84
C THR A 127 7.39 4.52 -4.15
N ALA A 128 7.57 3.43 -4.90
CA ALA A 128 7.68 2.08 -4.37
C ALA A 128 8.87 1.93 -3.42
N ASN A 129 10.04 2.46 -3.82
CA ASN A 129 11.25 2.36 -3.00
C ASN A 129 11.19 3.23 -1.74
N LEU A 130 10.64 4.44 -1.79
CA LEU A 130 10.43 5.27 -0.59
C LEU A 130 9.48 4.58 0.39
N ALA A 131 8.37 4.03 -0.11
CA ALA A 131 7.42 3.31 0.72
C ALA A 131 8.05 2.07 1.36
N ALA A 132 8.75 1.23 0.58
CA ALA A 132 9.42 0.03 1.08
C ALA A 132 10.52 0.37 2.09
N ALA A 133 11.33 1.40 1.82
CA ALA A 133 12.34 1.87 2.77
C ALA A 133 11.74 2.41 4.07
N THR A 134 10.56 3.03 4.00
CA THR A 134 9.82 3.52 5.17
C THR A 134 9.27 2.35 5.99
N ALA A 135 8.67 1.35 5.33
CA ALA A 135 8.18 0.13 6.00
C ALA A 135 9.33 -0.64 6.66
N LYS A 136 10.48 -0.77 5.98
CA LYS A 136 11.68 -1.43 6.55
C LYS A 136 12.20 -0.74 7.82
N ARG A 137 11.86 0.51 8.05
CA ARG A 137 12.16 1.26 9.29
C ARG A 137 11.14 1.02 10.40
N GLY A 138 10.15 0.16 10.18
CA GLY A 138 9.13 -0.23 11.15
C GLY A 138 7.87 0.63 11.12
N PHE A 139 7.71 1.54 10.15
CA PHE A 139 6.48 2.31 9.98
C PHE A 139 5.41 1.48 9.25
N ARG A 140 4.15 1.72 9.57
CA ARG A 140 2.99 1.15 8.88
C ARG A 140 2.69 1.99 7.65
N VAL A 141 2.83 1.39 6.48
CA VAL A 141 2.80 2.12 5.21
C VAL A 141 1.76 1.54 4.26
N GLY A 142 1.03 2.44 3.59
CA GLY A 142 0.16 2.13 2.46
C GLY A 142 0.62 2.83 1.18
N ILE A 143 0.28 2.26 0.04
CA ILE A 143 0.43 2.86 -1.28
C ILE A 143 -0.91 2.85 -2.01
N ILE A 144 -1.26 3.98 -2.62
CA ILE A 144 -2.30 4.06 -3.65
C ILE A 144 -1.63 4.46 -4.97
N ASP A 145 -1.66 3.57 -5.95
CA ASP A 145 -1.28 3.85 -7.33
C ASP A 145 -2.50 4.39 -8.08
N ALA A 146 -2.48 5.69 -8.33
CA ALA A 146 -3.52 6.44 -9.01
C ALA A 146 -3.16 6.74 -10.48
N ASP A 147 -2.07 6.19 -11.00
CA ASP A 147 -1.68 6.35 -12.40
C ASP A 147 -2.44 5.37 -13.31
N VAL A 148 -3.55 5.87 -13.86
CA VAL A 148 -4.49 5.07 -14.67
C VAL A 148 -3.89 4.59 -15.99
N PHE A 149 -2.97 5.38 -16.55
CA PHE A 149 -2.40 5.11 -17.87
C PHE A 149 -1.07 4.39 -17.82
N GLY A 150 -0.43 4.37 -16.65
CA GLY A 150 0.89 3.80 -16.46
C GLY A 150 1.07 3.15 -15.09
N PHE A 151 0.01 2.53 -14.57
CA PHE A 151 0.10 1.82 -13.28
C PHE A 151 1.22 0.78 -13.32
N SER A 152 2.19 0.93 -12.46
CA SER A 152 3.39 0.07 -12.42
C SER A 152 3.73 -0.42 -11.00
N ILE A 153 3.13 0.15 -9.98
CA ILE A 153 3.41 -0.23 -8.58
C ILE A 153 3.19 -1.74 -8.33
N PRO A 154 2.09 -2.38 -8.81
CA PRO A 154 1.93 -3.82 -8.61
C PRO A 154 3.05 -4.66 -9.24
N GLY A 155 3.52 -4.29 -10.45
CA GLY A 155 4.65 -4.94 -11.12
C GLY A 155 5.94 -4.79 -10.32
N LEU A 156 6.28 -3.56 -9.93
CA LEU A 156 7.48 -3.23 -9.14
C LEU A 156 7.52 -3.96 -7.78
N LEU A 157 6.37 -4.32 -7.23
CA LEU A 157 6.25 -5.00 -5.94
C LEU A 157 5.97 -6.51 -6.09
N GLY A 158 6.06 -7.07 -7.30
CA GLY A 158 5.88 -8.50 -7.57
C GLY A 158 4.46 -9.03 -7.32
N ILE A 159 3.45 -8.17 -7.36
CA ILE A 159 2.03 -8.51 -7.15
C ILE A 159 1.16 -8.16 -8.38
N ALA A 160 1.76 -8.20 -9.58
CA ALA A 160 0.99 -8.04 -10.81
C ALA A 160 -0.12 -9.10 -10.90
N GLY A 161 -1.33 -8.68 -11.30
CA GLY A 161 -2.49 -9.58 -11.40
C GLY A 161 -3.17 -9.93 -10.07
N VAL A 162 -2.62 -9.52 -8.92
CA VAL A 162 -3.30 -9.68 -7.63
C VAL A 162 -4.40 -8.63 -7.49
N THR A 163 -5.57 -9.07 -7.04
CA THR A 163 -6.72 -8.18 -6.78
C THR A 163 -6.99 -8.06 -5.29
N PRO A 164 -7.56 -6.93 -4.83
CA PRO A 164 -7.94 -6.76 -3.45
C PRO A 164 -9.01 -7.78 -3.03
N THR A 165 -8.88 -8.31 -1.81
CA THR A 165 -9.93 -9.15 -1.21
C THR A 165 -11.12 -8.27 -0.83
N ARG A 166 -12.34 -8.70 -1.17
CA ARG A 166 -13.57 -8.00 -0.75
C ARG A 166 -14.28 -8.76 0.35
N ILE A 167 -14.55 -8.07 1.45
CA ILE A 167 -15.43 -8.54 2.52
C ILE A 167 -16.65 -7.62 2.52
N ASP A 168 -17.72 -8.05 1.87
CA ASP A 168 -18.95 -7.26 1.63
C ASP A 168 -18.62 -5.88 1.00
N ASP A 169 -18.75 -4.76 1.72
CA ASP A 169 -18.47 -3.39 1.25
C ASP A 169 -17.04 -2.91 1.57
N MET A 170 -16.20 -3.74 2.16
CA MET A 170 -14.83 -3.40 2.54
C MET A 170 -13.82 -4.09 1.61
N MET A 171 -12.82 -3.33 1.17
CA MET A 171 -11.70 -3.84 0.40
C MET A 171 -10.47 -4.01 1.29
N LEU A 172 -9.83 -5.16 1.21
CA LEU A 172 -8.53 -5.40 1.82
C LEU A 172 -7.45 -5.27 0.75
N PRO A 173 -6.59 -4.22 0.82
CA PRO A 173 -5.45 -4.11 -0.09
C PRO A 173 -4.49 -5.29 0.10
N PRO A 174 -4.00 -5.92 -0.98
CA PRO A 174 -2.95 -6.92 -0.89
C PRO A 174 -1.70 -6.35 -0.22
N VAL A 175 -0.92 -7.26 0.37
CA VAL A 175 0.30 -6.91 1.11
C VAL A 175 1.52 -7.40 0.36
N ALA A 176 2.50 -6.51 0.12
CA ALA A 176 3.81 -6.82 -0.43
C ALA A 176 4.88 -5.96 0.27
N PHE A 177 6.03 -6.53 0.62
CA PHE A 177 7.12 -5.84 1.33
C PHE A 177 6.65 -5.03 2.56
N ASP A 178 5.74 -5.59 3.35
CA ASP A 178 5.07 -4.93 4.47
C ASP A 178 4.28 -3.67 4.10
N LEU A 179 3.92 -3.49 2.83
CA LEU A 179 3.08 -2.42 2.33
C LEU A 179 1.67 -2.92 2.06
N LYS A 180 0.66 -2.15 2.41
CA LYS A 180 -0.70 -2.32 1.88
C LYS A 180 -0.80 -1.56 0.56
N VAL A 181 -1.09 -2.27 -0.53
CA VAL A 181 -1.01 -1.72 -1.88
C VAL A 181 -2.37 -1.74 -2.55
N LEU A 182 -2.79 -0.61 -3.08
CA LEU A 182 -3.98 -0.52 -3.91
C LEU A 182 -3.61 0.20 -5.21
N SER A 183 -3.98 -0.35 -6.35
CA SER A 183 -3.74 0.26 -7.65
C SER A 183 -5.02 0.25 -8.48
N ILE A 184 -5.24 1.32 -9.23
CA ILE A 184 -6.33 1.37 -10.21
C ILE A 184 -6.21 0.20 -11.19
N GLY A 185 -5.00 -0.21 -11.55
CA GLY A 185 -4.74 -1.35 -12.42
C GLY A 185 -5.31 -2.67 -11.93
N MET A 186 -5.49 -2.86 -10.62
CA MET A 186 -6.07 -4.09 -10.04
C MET A 186 -7.57 -4.26 -10.35
N PHE A 187 -8.23 -3.24 -10.87
CA PHE A 187 -9.66 -3.24 -11.21
C PHE A 187 -9.90 -3.25 -12.71
N LEU A 188 -8.84 -3.22 -13.51
CA LEU A 188 -8.92 -3.27 -14.97
C LEU A 188 -8.84 -4.74 -15.43
N LYS A 189 -9.69 -5.10 -16.38
CA LYS A 189 -9.51 -6.36 -17.11
C LYS A 189 -8.45 -6.16 -18.19
N GLU A 190 -7.59 -7.13 -18.40
CA GLU A 190 -6.41 -7.06 -19.29
C GLU A 190 -6.69 -6.54 -20.70
N ASP A 191 -7.91 -6.71 -21.22
CA ASP A 191 -8.29 -6.29 -22.58
C ASP A 191 -9.27 -5.10 -22.61
N GLN A 192 -9.45 -4.38 -21.51
CA GLN A 192 -10.46 -3.32 -21.44
C GLN A 192 -9.82 -1.94 -21.47
N ALA A 193 -9.81 -1.29 -22.65
CA ALA A 193 -9.57 0.14 -22.73
C ALA A 193 -10.72 0.91 -22.10
N VAL A 194 -10.57 1.30 -20.84
CA VAL A 194 -11.55 2.14 -20.14
C VAL A 194 -11.24 3.61 -20.43
N ALA A 195 -12.18 4.32 -21.00
CA ALA A 195 -12.08 5.78 -21.15
C ALA A 195 -12.27 6.45 -19.79
N TRP A 196 -11.18 6.59 -19.05
CA TRP A 196 -11.16 7.26 -17.76
C TRP A 196 -11.35 8.77 -17.95
N ARG A 197 -12.49 9.27 -17.51
CA ARG A 197 -12.76 10.72 -17.45
C ARG A 197 -12.61 11.20 -16.02
N GLY A 198 -12.30 12.48 -15.83
CA GLY A 198 -12.05 13.09 -14.52
C GLY A 198 -13.04 12.70 -13.41
N PRO A 199 -14.37 12.77 -13.62
CA PRO A 199 -15.33 12.39 -12.59
C PRO A 199 -15.26 10.91 -12.16
N LEU A 200 -14.95 9.99 -13.09
CA LEU A 200 -14.79 8.59 -12.76
C LEU A 200 -13.53 8.36 -11.92
N LEU A 201 -12.44 9.01 -12.29
CA LEU A 201 -11.17 8.96 -11.55
C LEU A 201 -11.32 9.50 -10.12
N HIS A 202 -11.99 10.64 -9.97
CA HIS A 202 -12.29 11.23 -8.67
C HIS A 202 -13.07 10.26 -7.78
N ARG A 203 -14.14 9.67 -8.31
CA ARG A 203 -14.97 8.69 -7.59
C ARG A 203 -14.17 7.43 -7.22
N THR A 204 -13.32 6.92 -8.12
CA THR A 204 -12.50 5.75 -7.82
C THR A 204 -11.50 6.03 -6.71
N LEU A 205 -10.84 7.19 -6.74
CA LEU A 205 -9.94 7.59 -5.67
C LEU A 205 -10.70 7.77 -4.34
N GLU A 206 -11.88 8.38 -4.36
CA GLU A 206 -12.75 8.49 -3.18
C GLU A 206 -13.11 7.11 -2.62
N GLN A 207 -13.46 6.14 -3.49
CA GLN A 207 -13.72 4.76 -3.06
C GLN A 207 -12.49 4.11 -2.44
N PHE A 208 -11.29 4.31 -2.99
CA PHE A 208 -10.05 3.79 -2.40
C PHE A 208 -9.79 4.36 -1.01
N LEU A 209 -10.11 5.63 -0.80
CA LEU A 209 -9.93 6.27 0.49
C LEU A 209 -11.01 5.89 1.52
N THR A 210 -12.21 5.50 1.08
CA THR A 210 -13.34 5.24 1.98
C THR A 210 -13.64 3.75 2.19
N GLU A 211 -13.52 2.92 1.14
CA GLU A 211 -13.87 1.50 1.19
C GLU A 211 -12.66 0.61 1.55
N ALA A 212 -11.42 1.03 1.22
CA ALA A 212 -10.25 0.23 1.53
C ALA A 212 -9.85 0.29 3.00
N TYR A 213 -9.61 -0.87 3.58
CA TYR A 213 -9.14 -1.00 4.96
C TYR A 213 -7.63 -1.04 5.01
N PHE A 214 -7.02 0.11 5.18
CA PHE A 214 -5.58 0.21 5.40
C PHE A 214 -5.18 -0.07 6.86
N GLY A 215 -6.12 -0.02 7.80
CA GLY A 215 -5.82 0.01 9.24
C GLY A 215 -5.15 1.33 9.66
N ASP A 216 -4.49 1.32 10.80
CA ASP A 216 -3.71 2.48 11.23
C ASP A 216 -2.41 2.56 10.42
N LEU A 217 -2.24 3.63 9.66
CA LEU A 217 -1.02 3.93 8.93
C LEU A 217 -0.25 5.07 9.59
N ASP A 218 1.09 5.00 9.48
CA ASP A 218 1.97 6.14 9.77
C ASP A 218 2.18 6.98 8.50
N PHE A 219 2.22 6.31 7.32
CA PHE A 219 2.39 6.95 6.02
C PHE A 219 1.46 6.35 4.97
N LEU A 220 0.87 7.22 4.15
CA LEU A 220 0.20 6.85 2.90
C LEU A 220 0.91 7.53 1.74
N PHE A 221 1.47 6.74 0.82
CA PHE A 221 2.06 7.23 -0.42
C PHE A 221 1.03 7.14 -1.55
N LEU A 222 0.94 8.21 -2.36
CA LEU A 222 0.14 8.22 -3.58
C LEU A 222 1.06 8.36 -4.79
N ASP A 223 0.97 7.44 -5.73
CA ASP A 223 1.64 7.55 -7.03
C ASP A 223 0.69 8.20 -8.03
N LEU A 224 0.94 9.48 -8.37
CA LEU A 224 0.05 10.25 -9.23
C LEU A 224 0.40 10.04 -10.72
N PRO A 225 -0.55 10.17 -11.65
CA PRO A 225 -0.21 10.25 -13.07
C PRO A 225 0.69 11.48 -13.34
N PRO A 226 1.49 11.42 -14.42
CA PRO A 226 2.33 12.55 -14.79
C PRO A 226 1.50 13.76 -15.25
N GLY A 227 2.02 14.94 -15.01
CA GLY A 227 1.41 16.20 -15.44
C GLY A 227 0.49 16.84 -14.39
N THR A 228 -0.41 17.69 -14.88
CA THR A 228 -1.27 18.57 -14.07
C THR A 228 -2.76 18.28 -14.27
N GLY A 229 -3.08 17.02 -14.57
CA GLY A 229 -4.43 16.60 -14.95
C GLY A 229 -5.41 16.43 -13.78
N ASP A 230 -6.58 15.91 -14.10
CA ASP A 230 -7.76 15.79 -13.20
C ASP A 230 -7.45 15.04 -11.89
N ILE A 231 -6.52 14.08 -11.90
CA ILE A 231 -6.14 13.35 -10.69
C ILE A 231 -5.42 14.24 -9.67
N ALA A 232 -4.52 15.11 -10.12
CA ALA A 232 -3.84 16.05 -9.22
C ALA A 232 -4.86 16.97 -8.52
N ILE A 233 -5.86 17.44 -9.26
CA ILE A 233 -6.96 18.24 -8.73
C ILE A 233 -7.82 17.41 -7.75
N SER A 234 -8.16 16.18 -8.12
CA SER A 234 -8.94 15.27 -7.26
C SER A 234 -8.21 14.96 -5.94
N VAL A 235 -6.90 14.73 -5.98
CA VAL A 235 -6.09 14.52 -4.78
C VAL A 235 -6.09 15.78 -3.92
N GLY A 236 -5.95 16.98 -4.52
CA GLY A 236 -6.04 18.24 -3.78
C GLY A 236 -7.40 18.45 -3.09
N GLN A 237 -8.50 17.99 -3.71
CA GLN A 237 -9.85 18.09 -3.13
C GLN A 237 -10.08 17.04 -2.01
N LEU A 238 -9.65 15.81 -2.22
CA LEU A 238 -9.88 14.69 -1.28
C LEU A 238 -8.88 14.65 -0.13
N LEU A 239 -7.66 15.17 -0.36
CA LEU A 239 -6.52 15.15 0.56
C LEU A 239 -5.78 16.50 0.52
N PRO A 240 -6.44 17.61 0.94
CA PRO A 240 -5.84 18.95 0.84
C PRO A 240 -4.59 19.14 1.70
N HIS A 241 -4.41 18.29 2.70
CA HIS A 241 -3.24 18.28 3.58
C HIS A 241 -2.10 17.39 3.07
N ALA A 242 -2.26 16.72 1.92
CA ALA A 242 -1.19 15.90 1.36
C ALA A 242 0.04 16.76 1.01
N GLU A 243 1.21 16.20 1.31
CA GLU A 243 2.50 16.82 1.01
C GLU A 243 3.00 16.29 -0.34
N ILE A 244 3.36 17.16 -1.26
CA ILE A 244 3.76 16.79 -2.61
C ILE A 244 5.28 16.69 -2.73
N VAL A 245 5.77 15.56 -3.23
CA VAL A 245 7.15 15.40 -3.68
C VAL A 245 7.15 15.40 -5.20
N VAL A 246 7.93 16.28 -5.81
CA VAL A 246 8.05 16.39 -7.26
C VAL A 246 9.27 15.59 -7.73
N VAL A 247 9.05 14.64 -8.64
CA VAL A 247 10.13 13.86 -9.26
C VAL A 247 10.43 14.41 -10.65
N THR A 248 11.71 14.65 -10.93
CA THR A 248 12.22 15.09 -12.24
C THR A 248 13.49 14.33 -12.61
N THR A 249 14.02 14.61 -13.79
CA THR A 249 15.34 14.13 -14.23
C THR A 249 16.27 15.34 -14.47
N PRO A 250 17.59 15.14 -14.64
CA PRO A 250 18.52 16.23 -14.92
C PRO A 250 18.25 17.04 -16.20
N GLN A 251 17.46 16.47 -17.14
CA GLN A 251 17.16 17.10 -18.43
C GLN A 251 16.37 18.40 -18.27
N PRO A 252 16.75 19.50 -18.92
CA PRO A 252 15.99 20.76 -18.92
C PRO A 252 14.53 20.59 -19.31
N SER A 253 14.24 19.78 -20.35
CA SER A 253 12.88 19.52 -20.81
C SER A 253 11.99 18.81 -19.78
N ALA A 254 12.56 18.11 -18.79
CA ALA A 254 11.82 17.55 -17.67
C ALA A 254 11.60 18.58 -16.57
N SER A 255 12.66 19.33 -16.24
CA SER A 255 12.61 20.42 -15.26
C SER A 255 11.60 21.51 -15.67
N ASP A 256 11.54 21.87 -16.97
CA ASP A 256 10.63 22.91 -17.49
C ASP A 256 9.13 22.59 -17.27
N VAL A 257 8.76 21.34 -17.09
CA VAL A 257 7.37 20.94 -16.83
C VAL A 257 7.15 20.44 -15.40
N ALA A 258 8.19 19.99 -14.71
CA ALA A 258 8.08 19.43 -13.35
C ALA A 258 7.58 20.47 -12.33
N TRP A 259 8.05 21.71 -12.41
CA TRP A 259 7.60 22.76 -11.48
C TRP A 259 6.10 23.02 -11.57
N ARG A 260 5.48 22.83 -12.76
CA ARG A 260 4.03 23.04 -12.95
C ARG A 260 3.20 22.07 -12.12
N SER A 261 3.67 20.84 -11.90
CA SER A 261 2.96 19.88 -11.05
C SER A 261 2.97 20.31 -9.57
N GLY A 262 4.09 20.87 -9.10
CA GLY A 262 4.15 21.47 -7.77
C GLY A 262 3.32 22.75 -7.64
N ASP A 263 3.25 23.57 -8.70
CA ASP A 263 2.44 24.78 -8.71
C ASP A 263 0.94 24.48 -8.66
N VAL A 264 0.46 23.49 -9.42
CA VAL A 264 -0.92 23.00 -9.33
C VAL A 264 -1.26 22.49 -7.93
N ALA A 265 -0.35 21.75 -7.30
CA ALA A 265 -0.52 21.30 -5.92
C ALA A 265 -0.76 22.50 -4.96
N ARG A 266 0.00 23.57 -5.10
CA ARG A 266 -0.20 24.80 -4.30
C ARG A 266 -1.53 25.46 -4.58
N GLN A 267 -1.96 25.50 -5.84
CA GLN A 267 -3.24 26.08 -6.24
C GLN A 267 -4.44 25.30 -5.65
N THR A 268 -4.23 23.99 -5.37
CA THR A 268 -5.22 23.13 -4.71
C THR A 268 -5.05 23.08 -3.17
N GLY A 269 -4.19 23.93 -2.60
CA GLY A 269 -4.03 24.09 -1.15
C GLY A 269 -3.00 23.15 -0.52
N GLN A 270 -2.30 22.34 -1.32
CA GLN A 270 -1.32 21.38 -0.84
C GLN A 270 0.07 22.02 -0.67
N SER A 271 0.89 21.46 0.22
CA SER A 271 2.29 21.86 0.39
C SER A 271 3.20 21.04 -0.51
N VAL A 272 4.25 21.69 -1.05
CA VAL A 272 5.34 21.01 -1.77
C VAL A 272 6.49 20.77 -0.80
N LEU A 273 6.76 19.51 -0.49
CA LEU A 273 7.79 19.09 0.45
C LEU A 273 9.20 19.28 -0.14
N GLY A 274 9.36 18.98 -1.42
CA GLY A 274 10.63 19.14 -2.12
C GLY A 274 10.66 18.43 -3.46
N VAL A 275 11.86 18.38 -4.04
CA VAL A 275 12.14 17.78 -5.35
C VAL A 275 13.10 16.61 -5.19
N ILE A 276 12.88 15.52 -5.91
CA ILE A 276 13.83 14.43 -6.10
C ILE A 276 14.27 14.43 -7.56
N GLU A 277 15.60 14.50 -7.79
CA GLU A 277 16.19 14.30 -9.11
C GLU A 277 16.50 12.82 -9.29
N ASN A 278 15.81 12.15 -10.20
CA ASN A 278 16.06 10.75 -10.55
C ASN A 278 16.90 10.66 -11.83
N MET A 279 17.52 9.51 -12.08
CA MET A 279 18.42 9.28 -13.23
C MET A 279 19.57 10.30 -13.28
N ALA A 280 20.07 10.69 -12.12
CA ALA A 280 21.24 11.54 -11.99
C ALA A 280 22.52 10.83 -12.49
N ALA A 281 23.63 11.58 -12.50
CA ALA A 281 24.91 11.02 -12.88
C ALA A 281 25.26 9.75 -12.10
N THR A 282 25.77 8.74 -12.80
CA THR A 282 26.32 7.52 -12.22
C THR A 282 27.85 7.52 -12.30
N THR A 283 28.48 6.75 -11.43
CA THR A 283 29.94 6.54 -11.46
C THR A 283 30.21 5.14 -11.99
N LEU A 284 30.95 5.07 -13.10
CA LEU A 284 31.38 3.80 -13.69
C LEU A 284 32.42 3.09 -12.81
N PRO A 285 32.65 1.77 -12.98
CA PRO A 285 33.66 1.02 -12.22
C PRO A 285 35.10 1.57 -12.33
N ASN A 286 35.40 2.29 -13.42
CA ASN A 286 36.69 2.96 -13.66
C ASN A 286 36.80 4.33 -12.96
N GLY A 287 35.80 4.74 -12.16
CA GLY A 287 35.73 6.03 -11.47
C GLY A 287 35.26 7.20 -12.34
N GLN A 288 34.97 6.98 -13.62
CA GLN A 288 34.47 8.01 -14.51
C GLN A 288 33.01 8.35 -14.20
N ARG A 289 32.70 9.62 -14.04
CA ARG A 289 31.32 10.11 -13.92
C ARG A 289 30.64 10.14 -15.29
N LEU A 290 29.45 9.61 -15.38
CA LEU A 290 28.63 9.54 -16.59
C LEU A 290 27.31 10.29 -16.35
N ASP A 291 27.14 11.41 -17.03
CA ASP A 291 25.95 12.28 -17.01
C ASP A 291 25.08 11.99 -18.26
N VAL A 292 24.38 10.85 -18.27
CA VAL A 292 23.57 10.40 -19.44
C VAL A 292 22.48 11.41 -19.78
N PHE A 293 21.85 11.99 -18.78
CA PHE A 293 20.72 12.92 -18.92
C PHE A 293 21.07 14.37 -18.61
N GLY A 294 22.35 14.72 -18.56
CA GLY A 294 22.80 16.05 -18.17
C GLY A 294 22.83 16.26 -16.66
N SER A 295 22.71 17.51 -16.21
CA SER A 295 22.79 17.85 -14.80
C SER A 295 21.97 19.10 -14.46
N GLY A 296 21.56 19.24 -13.17
CA GLY A 296 20.97 20.45 -12.62
C GLY A 296 19.46 20.61 -12.78
N GLY A 297 18.75 19.70 -13.43
CA GLY A 297 17.30 19.81 -13.58
C GLY A 297 16.54 19.79 -12.28
N GLY A 298 16.98 18.95 -11.32
CA GLY A 298 16.39 18.89 -9.98
C GLY A 298 16.60 20.17 -9.20
N VAL A 299 17.82 20.72 -9.23
CA VAL A 299 18.16 22.01 -8.58
C VAL A 299 17.30 23.13 -9.15
N ALA A 300 17.26 23.28 -10.48
CA ALA A 300 16.47 24.31 -11.15
C ALA A 300 14.97 24.21 -10.84
N THR A 301 14.43 22.98 -10.76
CA THR A 301 13.03 22.74 -10.35
C THR A 301 12.80 23.16 -8.89
N ALA A 302 13.70 22.78 -7.98
CA ALA A 302 13.61 23.10 -6.56
C ALA A 302 13.69 24.63 -6.32
N GLU A 303 14.62 25.31 -6.96
CA GLU A 303 14.76 26.78 -6.91
C GLU A 303 13.48 27.47 -7.42
N LYS A 304 12.94 27.03 -8.57
CA LYS A 304 11.72 27.60 -9.16
C LYS A 304 10.50 27.41 -8.27
N LEU A 305 10.43 26.30 -7.54
CA LEU A 305 9.40 26.03 -6.54
C LEU A 305 9.70 26.65 -5.17
N GLY A 306 10.90 27.16 -4.92
CA GLY A 306 11.31 27.68 -3.62
C GLY A 306 11.28 26.59 -2.52
N VAL A 307 11.70 25.37 -2.84
CA VAL A 307 11.74 24.22 -1.95
C VAL A 307 13.11 23.54 -1.99
N ALA A 308 13.35 22.58 -1.09
CA ALA A 308 14.59 21.82 -1.06
C ALA A 308 14.68 20.78 -2.20
N LEU A 309 15.88 20.57 -2.74
CA LEU A 309 16.24 19.33 -3.41
C LEU A 309 16.47 18.27 -2.32
N LEU A 310 15.56 17.30 -2.21
CA LEU A 310 15.60 16.25 -1.18
C LEU A 310 16.69 15.22 -1.44
N GLY A 311 17.04 15.02 -2.70
CA GLY A 311 18.11 14.11 -3.09
C GLY A 311 18.18 13.90 -4.60
N SER A 312 19.31 13.30 -5.02
CA SER A 312 19.53 12.87 -6.40
C SER A 312 19.82 11.37 -6.40
N VAL A 313 19.01 10.64 -7.15
CA VAL A 313 19.12 9.18 -7.31
C VAL A 313 19.88 8.89 -8.59
N PRO A 314 21.06 8.26 -8.54
CA PRO A 314 21.85 7.98 -9.72
C PRO A 314 21.15 6.95 -10.64
N LEU A 315 21.47 7.02 -11.91
CA LEU A 315 21.11 5.94 -12.84
C LEU A 315 21.84 4.66 -12.40
N SER A 316 21.10 3.58 -12.09
CA SER A 316 21.65 2.31 -11.64
C SER A 316 21.10 1.17 -12.49
N ILE A 317 22.01 0.29 -12.94
CA ILE A 317 21.67 -0.94 -13.64
C ILE A 317 20.98 -1.91 -12.68
N GLU A 318 21.50 -2.04 -11.45
CA GLU A 318 20.93 -2.92 -10.43
C GLU A 318 19.49 -2.52 -10.06
N LEU A 319 19.23 -1.22 -9.95
CA LEU A 319 17.87 -0.74 -9.67
C LEU A 319 16.89 -1.08 -10.81
N ARG A 320 17.34 -1.00 -12.07
CA ARG A 320 16.53 -1.41 -13.22
C ARG A 320 16.27 -2.93 -13.18
N GLU A 321 17.32 -3.75 -13.03
CA GLU A 321 17.21 -5.21 -13.06
C GLU A 321 16.41 -5.78 -11.90
N SER A 322 16.37 -5.10 -10.76
CA SER A 322 15.56 -5.50 -9.60
C SER A 322 14.11 -5.04 -9.69
N GLY A 323 13.79 -4.12 -10.59
CA GLY A 323 12.43 -3.59 -10.78
C GLY A 323 11.68 -4.18 -11.97
N ASP A 324 12.38 -4.92 -12.84
CA ASP A 324 11.83 -5.64 -14.02
C ASP A 324 11.57 -7.12 -13.64
#